data_8a05e6c97f6d4606d2083478426d4556
#
_entry.id   8a05e6c97f6d4606d2083478426d4556
#
_cell.length_a   1.000
_cell.length_b   1.000
_cell.length_c   1.000
_cell.angle_alpha   90.00
_cell.angle_beta   90.00
_cell.angle_gamma   90.00
#
_symmetry.space_group_name_H-M   'P 1'
#
loop_
_entity.id
_entity.type
_entity.pdbx_description
1 polymer ?
#
loop_
_entity_poly.entity_id
_entity_poly.type
_entity_poly.pdbx_seq_one_letter_code
_entity_poly.pdbx_strand_id
1 'polypeptide(L)'
;MPRATKEELEWAYAVTREKFLERVNKKFPIKTDDWNRYLDGIFELISNDKAPLYEPKMNAYLEETVVKYLHPSDDYVSLTEIARKYDAANPSYLIQSWLRSRNTVEFLATWERKHNSNFNEDAFQRITVDAKTPQFTLTPKKWIDLTNAIGIISKQGKSGGTMAHPFIACDFEMWNSSEFRYEVLKNLQI
;
A
#
# COMPACT_ATOMS: atom_id res chain seq x y z
N MET A 1 6.34 35.66 -7.91
CA MET A 1 7.53 35.38 -7.07
C MET A 1 8.63 34.88 -8.00
N PRO A 2 9.88 35.27 -7.85
CA PRO A 2 10.96 34.70 -8.64
C PRO A 2 11.09 33.20 -8.35
N ARG A 3 11.36 32.41 -9.38
CA ARG A 3 11.66 30.99 -9.23
C ARG A 3 12.95 30.82 -8.45
N ALA A 4 13.00 29.84 -7.56
CA ALA A 4 14.21 29.46 -6.85
C ALA A 4 15.30 29.03 -7.85
N THR A 5 16.54 29.42 -7.60
CA THR A 5 17.67 28.96 -8.40
C THR A 5 17.94 27.47 -8.15
N LYS A 6 18.68 26.85 -9.07
CA LYS A 6 19.08 25.44 -8.91
C LYS A 6 19.88 25.22 -7.62
N GLU A 7 20.77 26.15 -7.28
CA GLU A 7 21.57 26.09 -6.04
C GLU A 7 20.71 26.19 -4.77
N GLU A 8 19.68 27.06 -4.77
CA GLU A 8 18.73 27.18 -3.67
C GLU A 8 17.89 25.90 -3.50
N LEU A 9 17.51 25.26 -4.61
CA LEU A 9 16.79 23.97 -4.58
C LEU A 9 17.68 22.84 -4.07
N GLU A 10 18.93 22.75 -4.50
CA GLU A 10 19.90 21.76 -4.04
C GLU A 10 20.19 21.92 -2.54
N TRP A 11 20.35 23.15 -2.06
CA TRP A 11 20.53 23.42 -0.64
C TRP A 11 19.28 23.06 0.18
N ALA A 12 18.10 23.48 -0.27
CA ALA A 12 16.83 23.15 0.41
C ALA A 12 16.60 21.65 0.45
N TYR A 13 16.93 20.93 -0.62
CA TYR A 13 16.86 19.49 -0.69
C TYR A 13 17.80 18.82 0.32
N ALA A 14 19.06 19.22 0.38
CA ALA A 14 20.04 18.63 1.29
C ALA A 14 19.61 18.80 2.76
N VAL A 15 19.16 20.00 3.15
CA VAL A 15 18.68 20.28 4.52
C VAL A 15 17.39 19.51 4.84
N THR A 16 16.46 19.41 3.89
CA THR A 16 15.20 18.70 4.08
C THR A 16 15.43 17.20 4.15
N ARG A 17 16.33 16.66 3.31
CA ARG A 17 16.74 15.26 3.32
C ARG A 17 17.33 14.84 4.66
N GLU A 18 18.26 15.62 5.20
CA GLU A 18 18.89 15.31 6.48
C GLU A 18 17.88 15.29 7.62
N LYS A 19 17.02 16.30 7.74
CA LYS A 19 15.96 16.38 8.74
C LYS A 19 14.91 15.27 8.58
N PHE A 20 14.58 14.93 7.34
CA PHE A 20 13.63 13.84 7.05
C PHE A 20 14.23 12.50 7.47
N LEU A 21 15.46 12.19 7.07
CA LEU A 21 16.16 10.97 7.44
C LEU A 21 16.33 10.84 8.96
N GLU A 22 16.67 11.93 9.64
CA GLU A 22 16.77 11.95 11.11
C GLU A 22 15.42 11.60 11.79
N ARG A 23 14.32 12.20 11.32
CA ARG A 23 12.98 11.94 11.84
C ARG A 23 12.49 10.52 11.54
N VAL A 24 12.76 10.04 10.34
CA VAL A 24 12.34 8.71 9.87
C VAL A 24 13.14 7.62 10.55
N ASN A 25 14.48 7.73 10.61
CA ASN A 25 15.33 6.75 11.27
C ASN A 25 15.07 6.66 12.79
N LYS A 26 14.63 7.74 13.41
CA LYS A 26 14.22 7.73 14.83
C LYS A 26 12.93 6.97 15.07
N LYS A 27 12.05 6.90 14.09
CA LYS A 27 10.73 6.26 14.17
C LYS A 27 10.70 4.87 13.51
N PHE A 28 11.56 4.67 12.50
CA PHE A 28 11.60 3.45 11.67
C PHE A 28 13.05 3.16 11.24
N PRO A 29 13.75 2.19 11.86
CA PRO A 29 15.11 1.82 11.47
C PRO A 29 15.11 1.06 10.14
N ILE A 30 15.38 1.76 9.04
CA ILE A 30 15.40 1.21 7.67
C ILE A 30 16.79 1.34 7.08
N LYS A 31 17.09 0.44 6.11
CA LYS A 31 18.32 0.53 5.32
C LYS A 31 18.35 1.86 4.56
N THR A 32 19.32 2.67 4.90
CA THR A 32 19.50 4.06 4.41
C THR A 32 19.54 4.17 2.88
N ASP A 33 19.97 3.12 2.17
CA ASP A 33 20.16 3.15 0.72
C ASP A 33 18.84 3.21 -0.09
N ASP A 34 17.76 2.59 0.41
CA ASP A 34 16.46 2.62 -0.28
C ASP A 34 15.80 4.00 -0.17
N TRP A 35 15.99 4.67 0.97
CA TRP A 35 15.54 6.05 1.17
C TRP A 35 16.31 7.05 0.30
N ASN A 36 17.62 6.88 0.18
CA ASN A 36 18.45 7.74 -0.63
C ASN A 36 17.99 7.72 -2.09
N ARG A 37 17.76 6.51 -2.64
CA ARG A 37 17.29 6.35 -4.01
C ARG A 37 15.93 6.99 -4.26
N TYR A 38 15.02 6.88 -3.30
CA TYR A 38 13.69 7.49 -3.38
C TYR A 38 13.74 9.02 -3.33
N LEU A 39 14.49 9.57 -2.38
CA LEU A 39 14.64 11.03 -2.24
C LEU A 39 15.37 11.65 -3.44
N ASP A 40 16.36 10.95 -3.99
CA ASP A 40 17.08 11.39 -5.20
C ASP A 40 16.14 11.42 -6.42
N GLY A 41 15.23 10.44 -6.54
CA GLY A 41 14.17 10.44 -7.57
C GLY A 41 13.19 11.61 -7.42
N ILE A 42 12.74 11.93 -6.20
CA ILE A 42 11.89 13.10 -5.94
C ILE A 42 12.61 14.40 -6.29
N PHE A 43 13.88 14.51 -5.89
CA PHE A 43 14.67 15.71 -6.19
C PHE A 43 14.84 15.92 -7.70
N GLU A 44 15.10 14.85 -8.45
CA GLU A 44 15.21 14.91 -9.91
C GLU A 44 13.91 15.37 -10.57
N LEU A 45 12.75 14.95 -10.05
CA LEU A 45 11.44 15.40 -10.52
C LEU A 45 11.19 16.89 -10.24
N ILE A 46 11.55 17.37 -9.05
CA ILE A 46 11.39 18.77 -8.65
C ILE A 46 12.32 19.66 -9.50
N SER A 47 13.59 19.28 -9.66
CA SER A 47 14.59 20.07 -10.39
C SER A 47 14.33 20.16 -11.89
N ASN A 48 13.61 19.17 -12.47
CA ASN A 48 13.24 19.15 -13.89
C ASN A 48 11.89 19.83 -14.21
N ASP A 49 11.32 20.60 -13.27
CA ASP A 49 10.03 21.31 -13.44
C ASP A 49 8.82 20.36 -13.71
N LYS A 50 8.97 19.08 -13.44
CA LYS A 50 7.96 18.06 -13.68
C LYS A 50 7.07 17.75 -12.47
N ALA A 51 7.43 18.30 -11.30
CA ALA A 51 6.61 18.17 -10.11
C ALA A 51 5.47 19.20 -10.10
N PRO A 52 4.23 18.82 -9.74
CA PRO A 52 3.15 19.77 -9.53
C PRO A 52 3.48 20.71 -8.38
N LEU A 53 2.98 21.96 -8.47
CA LEU A 53 3.15 22.98 -7.45
C LEU A 53 2.74 22.46 -6.06
N TYR A 54 3.70 22.62 -5.14
CA TYR A 54 3.67 22.15 -3.78
C TYR A 54 2.47 22.72 -2.97
N GLU A 55 1.58 21.84 -2.52
CA GLU A 55 0.61 22.15 -1.47
C GLU A 55 1.01 21.46 -0.16
N PRO A 56 1.28 22.22 0.95
CA PRO A 56 1.77 21.65 2.21
C PRO A 56 0.87 20.58 2.86
N LYS A 57 -0.44 20.64 2.60
CA LYS A 57 -1.41 19.67 3.10
C LYS A 57 -1.37 18.35 2.35
N MET A 58 -1.09 18.39 1.06
CA MET A 58 -0.94 17.19 0.22
C MET A 58 0.33 16.43 0.62
N ASN A 59 1.41 17.14 0.94
CA ASN A 59 2.66 16.49 1.37
C ASN A 59 2.54 15.81 2.73
N ALA A 60 1.84 16.38 3.69
CA ALA A 60 1.61 15.71 4.98
C ALA A 60 0.82 14.41 4.80
N TYR A 61 -0.19 14.42 3.93
CA TYR A 61 -0.97 13.23 3.59
C TYR A 61 -0.15 12.22 2.78
N LEU A 62 0.66 12.68 1.82
CA LEU A 62 1.54 11.82 1.02
C LEU A 62 2.69 11.25 1.85
N GLU A 63 3.33 12.04 2.71
CA GLU A 63 4.34 11.55 3.64
C GLU A 63 3.76 10.48 4.58
N GLU A 64 2.57 10.71 5.13
CA GLU A 64 1.91 9.75 5.99
C GLU A 64 1.49 8.48 5.22
N THR A 65 1.00 8.64 3.99
CA THR A 65 0.55 7.53 3.14
C THR A 65 1.74 6.76 2.55
N VAL A 66 2.75 7.45 2.05
CA VAL A 66 3.98 6.87 1.48
C VAL A 66 4.79 6.18 2.57
N VAL A 67 4.96 6.81 3.73
CA VAL A 67 5.60 6.18 4.90
C VAL A 67 4.83 4.93 5.34
N LYS A 68 3.51 4.95 5.30
CA LYS A 68 2.66 3.81 5.65
C LYS A 68 2.76 2.65 4.66
N TYR A 69 2.95 2.91 3.37
CA TYR A 69 2.92 1.89 2.32
C TYR A 69 4.29 1.52 1.71
N LEU A 70 5.30 2.39 1.81
CA LEU A 70 6.67 2.09 1.33
C LEU A 70 7.56 1.49 2.41
N HIS A 71 7.15 1.55 3.67
CA HIS A 71 7.84 0.78 4.70
C HIS A 71 7.20 -0.59 4.84
N PRO A 72 7.88 -1.63 4.43
CA PRO A 72 7.66 -2.94 4.98
C PRO A 72 8.29 -2.97 6.40
N SER A 73 7.72 -2.23 7.35
CA SER A 73 7.71 -2.75 8.69
C SER A 73 6.90 -4.03 8.60
N ASP A 74 7.25 -5.06 9.33
CA ASP A 74 6.43 -6.28 9.50
C ASP A 74 5.03 -5.96 10.08
N ASP A 75 4.66 -4.70 10.16
CA ASP A 75 3.42 -4.16 10.67
C ASP A 75 2.34 -4.21 9.59
N TYR A 76 1.57 -5.26 9.63
CA TYR A 76 0.38 -5.42 8.82
C TYR A 76 -0.63 -4.30 9.10
N VAL A 77 -1.23 -3.75 8.04
CA VAL A 77 -2.25 -2.70 8.08
C VAL A 77 -3.63 -3.33 8.27
N SER A 78 -4.46 -2.76 9.11
CA SER A 78 -5.81 -3.26 9.35
C SER A 78 -6.76 -2.95 8.19
N LEU A 79 -7.08 -3.96 7.38
CA LEU A 79 -8.14 -3.88 6.36
C LEU A 79 -9.50 -3.61 7.00
N THR A 80 -9.71 -4.11 8.22
CA THR A 80 -10.97 -3.88 8.95
C THR A 80 -11.16 -2.40 9.30
N GLU A 81 -10.11 -1.70 9.73
CA GLU A 81 -10.18 -0.26 9.99
C GLU A 81 -10.34 0.55 8.69
N ILE A 82 -9.65 0.16 7.62
CA ILE A 82 -9.85 0.77 6.30
C ILE A 82 -11.32 0.59 5.88
N ALA A 83 -11.85 -0.64 5.93
CA ALA A 83 -13.22 -0.92 5.55
C ALA A 83 -14.25 -0.11 6.34
N ARG A 84 -14.01 0.11 7.65
CA ARG A 84 -14.89 0.91 8.50
C ARG A 84 -15.02 2.37 8.06
N LYS A 85 -14.03 2.93 7.38
CA LYS A 85 -14.13 4.29 6.82
C LYS A 85 -15.20 4.39 5.73
N TYR A 86 -15.42 3.29 5.00
CA TYR A 86 -16.34 3.24 3.87
C TYR A 86 -17.70 2.59 4.20
N ASP A 87 -17.68 1.57 5.05
CA ASP A 87 -18.88 0.90 5.58
C ASP A 87 -18.65 0.49 7.04
N ALA A 88 -19.03 1.38 7.96
CA ALA A 88 -18.88 1.17 9.39
C ALA A 88 -19.78 0.01 9.90
N ALA A 89 -20.90 -0.25 9.24
CA ALA A 89 -21.85 -1.28 9.65
C ALA A 89 -21.37 -2.69 9.24
N ASN A 90 -20.77 -2.82 8.06
CA ASN A 90 -20.44 -4.12 7.47
C ASN A 90 -19.02 -4.21 6.89
N PRO A 91 -17.95 -3.88 7.65
CA PRO A 91 -16.58 -3.86 7.14
C PRO A 91 -16.13 -5.23 6.59
N SER A 92 -16.60 -6.32 7.18
CA SER A 92 -16.29 -7.68 6.72
C SER A 92 -16.87 -7.99 5.34
N TYR A 93 -18.06 -7.46 5.04
CA TYR A 93 -18.69 -7.60 3.74
C TYR A 93 -17.88 -6.90 2.65
N LEU A 94 -17.34 -5.72 2.95
CA LEU A 94 -16.52 -4.95 2.02
C LEU A 94 -15.23 -5.72 1.66
N ILE A 95 -14.56 -6.29 2.66
CA ILE A 95 -13.36 -7.13 2.45
C ILE A 95 -13.69 -8.37 1.61
N GLN A 96 -14.81 -9.04 1.88
CA GLN A 96 -15.24 -10.21 1.11
C GLN A 96 -15.62 -9.82 -0.34
N SER A 97 -16.22 -8.64 -0.55
CA SER A 97 -16.56 -8.15 -1.88
C SER A 97 -15.31 -7.87 -2.73
N TRP A 98 -14.28 -7.30 -2.13
CA TRP A 98 -12.98 -7.13 -2.75
C TRP A 98 -12.33 -8.48 -3.11
N LEU A 99 -12.36 -9.47 -2.20
CA LEU A 99 -11.84 -10.82 -2.44
C LEU A 99 -12.61 -11.62 -3.52
N ARG A 100 -13.83 -11.21 -3.89
CA ARG A 100 -14.57 -11.83 -5.02
C ARG A 100 -14.03 -11.39 -6.39
N SER A 101 -13.29 -10.31 -6.44
CA SER A 101 -12.72 -9.82 -7.69
C SER A 101 -11.60 -10.76 -8.16
N ARG A 102 -11.69 -11.21 -9.40
CA ARG A 102 -10.64 -12.01 -10.04
C ARG A 102 -9.30 -11.27 -10.02
N ASN A 103 -9.32 -9.97 -10.31
CA ASN A 103 -8.10 -9.16 -10.31
C ASN A 103 -7.43 -9.13 -8.93
N THR A 104 -8.23 -9.04 -7.86
CA THR A 104 -7.74 -9.11 -6.49
C THR A 104 -7.08 -10.46 -6.19
N VAL A 105 -7.74 -11.56 -6.54
CA VAL A 105 -7.20 -12.91 -6.30
C VAL A 105 -5.88 -13.12 -7.06
N GLU A 106 -5.80 -12.64 -8.31
CA GLU A 106 -4.57 -12.70 -9.12
C GLU A 106 -3.47 -11.80 -8.56
N PHE A 107 -3.81 -10.61 -8.05
CA PHE A 107 -2.86 -9.72 -7.40
C PHE A 107 -2.30 -10.33 -6.11
N LEU A 108 -3.15 -10.87 -5.26
CA LEU A 108 -2.74 -11.56 -4.03
C LEU A 108 -1.79 -12.72 -4.33
N ALA A 109 -2.13 -13.57 -5.31
CA ALA A 109 -1.26 -14.67 -5.72
C ALA A 109 0.07 -14.16 -6.27
N THR A 110 0.08 -13.06 -7.01
CA THR A 110 1.32 -12.44 -7.52
C THR A 110 2.21 -11.97 -6.38
N TRP A 111 1.62 -11.38 -5.34
CA TRP A 111 2.35 -10.97 -4.16
C TRP A 111 2.90 -12.19 -3.41
N GLU A 112 2.07 -13.21 -3.16
CA GLU A 112 2.46 -14.44 -2.46
C GLU A 112 3.62 -15.14 -3.16
N ARG A 113 3.57 -15.33 -4.48
CA ARG A 113 4.66 -15.95 -5.26
C ARG A 113 6.00 -15.26 -5.09
N LYS A 114 5.99 -13.95 -4.85
CA LYS A 114 7.23 -13.17 -4.67
C LYS A 114 7.78 -13.21 -3.24
N HIS A 115 6.92 -13.46 -2.24
CA HIS A 115 7.27 -13.29 -0.82
C HIS A 115 7.08 -14.55 0.02
N ASN A 116 6.42 -15.59 -0.53
CA ASN A 116 6.03 -16.79 0.20
C ASN A 116 6.44 -18.06 -0.57
N SER A 117 7.53 -18.69 -0.15
CA SER A 117 7.99 -19.94 -0.75
C SER A 117 7.07 -21.14 -0.51
N ASN A 118 6.16 -21.03 0.45
CA ASN A 118 5.20 -22.08 0.81
C ASN A 118 3.80 -21.84 0.22
N PHE A 119 3.67 -20.89 -0.72
CA PHE A 119 2.39 -20.60 -1.37
C PHE A 119 1.88 -21.81 -2.14
N ASN A 120 0.64 -22.18 -1.90
CA ASN A 120 0.01 -23.35 -2.54
C ASN A 120 -0.61 -22.95 -3.89
N GLU A 121 0.17 -23.10 -4.96
CA GLU A 121 -0.22 -22.75 -6.33
C GLU A 121 -1.40 -23.61 -6.82
N ASP A 122 -1.47 -24.90 -6.48
CA ASP A 122 -2.55 -25.79 -6.91
C ASP A 122 -3.90 -25.37 -6.29
N ALA A 123 -3.89 -24.93 -5.04
CA ALA A 123 -5.08 -24.39 -4.40
C ALA A 123 -5.50 -23.06 -5.03
N PHE A 124 -4.55 -22.19 -5.37
CA PHE A 124 -4.84 -20.95 -6.10
C PHE A 124 -5.51 -21.25 -7.45
N GLN A 125 -5.00 -22.19 -8.23
CA GLN A 125 -5.59 -22.55 -9.51
C GLN A 125 -7.06 -23.01 -9.35
N ARG A 126 -7.36 -23.81 -8.33
CA ARG A 126 -8.75 -24.20 -8.02
C ARG A 126 -9.62 -23.01 -7.67
N ILE A 127 -9.13 -22.08 -6.82
CA ILE A 127 -9.83 -20.84 -6.48
C ILE A 127 -10.12 -20.01 -7.74
N THR A 128 -9.18 -19.92 -8.66
CA THR A 128 -9.35 -19.17 -9.91
C THR A 128 -10.43 -19.76 -10.82
N VAL A 129 -10.58 -21.09 -10.84
CA VAL A 129 -11.66 -21.77 -11.55
C VAL A 129 -13.00 -21.46 -10.88
N ASP A 130 -13.09 -21.60 -9.56
CA ASP A 130 -14.29 -21.33 -8.78
C ASP A 130 -14.73 -19.86 -8.88
N ALA A 131 -13.79 -18.92 -8.97
CA ALA A 131 -14.04 -17.48 -9.11
C ALA A 131 -14.79 -17.09 -10.39
N LYS A 132 -14.95 -18.02 -11.34
CA LYS A 132 -15.78 -17.82 -12.54
C LYS A 132 -17.27 -18.06 -12.28
N THR A 133 -17.63 -18.62 -11.12
CA THR A 133 -19.03 -18.92 -10.79
C THR A 133 -19.69 -17.75 -10.06
N PRO A 134 -20.98 -17.43 -10.34
CA PRO A 134 -21.68 -16.34 -9.66
C PRO A 134 -21.81 -16.53 -8.14
N GLN A 135 -21.74 -17.76 -7.66
CA GLN A 135 -21.85 -18.12 -6.24
C GLN A 135 -20.50 -18.09 -5.52
N PHE A 136 -19.43 -17.73 -6.21
CA PHE A 136 -18.10 -17.70 -5.61
C PHE A 136 -18.05 -16.76 -4.42
N THR A 137 -17.55 -17.29 -3.31
CA THR A 137 -17.26 -16.53 -2.09
C THR A 137 -15.90 -16.91 -1.56
N LEU A 138 -15.10 -15.92 -1.28
CA LEU A 138 -13.78 -16.07 -0.68
C LEU A 138 -13.72 -15.21 0.59
N THR A 139 -13.40 -15.83 1.71
CA THR A 139 -13.12 -15.12 2.95
C THR A 139 -11.60 -15.04 3.17
N PRO A 140 -11.11 -14.06 3.93
CA PRO A 140 -9.68 -14.00 4.29
C PRO A 140 -9.18 -15.33 4.90
N LYS A 141 -9.94 -15.90 5.82
CA LYS A 141 -9.59 -17.19 6.43
C LYS A 141 -9.50 -18.31 5.40
N LYS A 142 -10.47 -18.43 4.50
CA LYS A 142 -10.48 -19.47 3.45
C LYS A 142 -9.28 -19.30 2.50
N TRP A 143 -8.93 -18.05 2.15
CA TRP A 143 -7.73 -17.75 1.36
C TRP A 143 -6.46 -18.26 2.05
N ILE A 144 -6.27 -17.90 3.33
CA ILE A 144 -5.10 -18.29 4.12
C ILE A 144 -5.00 -19.81 4.26
N ASP A 145 -6.09 -20.45 4.68
CA ASP A 145 -6.12 -21.90 4.98
C ASP A 145 -5.85 -22.76 3.72
N LEU A 146 -6.31 -22.33 2.55
CA LEU A 146 -6.14 -23.09 1.31
C LEU A 146 -4.79 -22.86 0.66
N THR A 147 -4.31 -21.62 0.65
CA THR A 147 -3.14 -21.23 -0.14
C THR A 147 -1.87 -21.10 0.69
N ASN A 148 -1.91 -21.29 2.00
CA ASN A 148 -0.84 -21.00 2.93
C ASN A 148 -0.36 -19.53 2.82
N ALA A 149 -1.28 -18.61 2.50
CA ALA A 149 -0.98 -17.21 2.31
C ALA A 149 -0.44 -16.57 3.59
N ILE A 150 0.55 -15.69 3.42
CA ILE A 150 1.13 -14.89 4.51
C ILE A 150 0.81 -13.41 4.37
N GLY A 151 0.47 -12.91 3.18
CA GLY A 151 0.18 -11.49 2.93
C GLY A 151 -1.07 -10.95 3.62
N ILE A 152 -1.96 -11.83 4.08
CA ILE A 152 -3.16 -11.49 4.86
C ILE A 152 -3.17 -12.31 6.14
N ILE A 153 -3.54 -11.67 7.25
CA ILE A 153 -3.75 -12.31 8.55
C ILE A 153 -5.20 -12.09 8.97
N SER A 154 -5.89 -13.14 9.40
CA SER A 154 -7.25 -13.05 9.89
C SER A 154 -7.37 -13.64 11.30
N LYS A 155 -7.85 -12.82 12.23
CA LYS A 155 -8.13 -13.24 13.62
C LYS A 155 -9.63 -13.14 13.89
N GLN A 156 -10.20 -14.17 14.48
CA GLN A 156 -11.60 -14.19 14.91
C GLN A 156 -11.74 -13.65 16.35
N GLY A 157 -12.96 -13.20 16.70
CA GLY A 157 -13.30 -12.75 18.04
C GLY A 157 -13.52 -11.26 18.17
N LYS A 158 -13.83 -10.80 19.39
CA LYS A 158 -14.22 -9.41 19.69
C LYS A 158 -13.11 -8.39 19.37
N SER A 159 -11.85 -8.79 19.51
CA SER A 159 -10.66 -8.01 19.13
C SER A 159 -10.03 -8.53 17.84
N GLY A 160 -10.78 -9.29 17.06
CA GLY A 160 -10.35 -9.84 15.78
C GLY A 160 -10.43 -8.82 14.66
N GLY A 161 -9.96 -9.24 13.50
CA GLY A 161 -9.99 -8.43 12.28
C GLY A 161 -9.12 -9.05 11.20
N THR A 162 -9.10 -8.39 10.06
CA THR A 162 -8.24 -8.75 8.94
C THR A 162 -7.16 -7.70 8.80
N MET A 163 -5.93 -8.16 8.79
CA MET A 163 -4.74 -7.36 8.57
C MET A 163 -4.08 -7.79 7.26
N ALA A 164 -3.37 -6.91 6.58
CA ALA A 164 -2.66 -7.26 5.36
C ALA A 164 -1.33 -6.52 5.25
N HIS A 165 -0.42 -7.10 4.48
CA HIS A 165 0.81 -6.41 4.09
C HIS A 165 0.47 -5.05 3.46
N PRO A 166 1.28 -3.98 3.65
CA PRO A 166 0.98 -2.63 3.17
C PRO A 166 0.60 -2.56 1.68
N PHE A 167 1.26 -3.29 0.79
CA PHE A 167 0.91 -3.30 -0.64
C PHE A 167 -0.49 -3.86 -0.90
N ILE A 168 -0.88 -4.88 -0.15
CA ILE A 168 -2.21 -5.49 -0.24
C ILE A 168 -3.27 -4.54 0.33
N ALA A 169 -2.95 -3.86 1.42
CA ALA A 169 -3.82 -2.84 2.00
C ALA A 169 -4.01 -1.64 1.07
N CYS A 170 -2.95 -1.22 0.35
CA CYS A 170 -3.02 -0.16 -0.64
C CYS A 170 -3.95 -0.55 -1.81
N ASP A 171 -3.85 -1.77 -2.35
CA ASP A 171 -4.77 -2.27 -3.39
C ASP A 171 -6.23 -2.27 -2.90
N PHE A 172 -6.46 -2.71 -1.66
CA PHE A 172 -7.78 -2.68 -1.05
C PHE A 172 -8.33 -1.24 -0.92
N GLU A 173 -7.52 -0.27 -0.52
CA GLU A 173 -7.93 1.12 -0.42
C GLU A 173 -8.18 1.74 -1.80
N MET A 174 -7.35 1.43 -2.80
CA MET A 174 -7.58 1.81 -4.21
C MET A 174 -8.87 1.20 -4.80
N TRP A 175 -9.24 -0.01 -4.37
CA TRP A 175 -10.48 -0.64 -4.78
C TRP A 175 -11.71 0.07 -4.17
N ASN A 176 -11.61 0.55 -2.93
CA ASN A 176 -12.70 1.25 -2.24
C ASN A 176 -12.85 2.72 -2.65
N SER A 177 -11.76 3.39 -3.03
CA SER A 177 -11.74 4.82 -3.33
C SER A 177 -11.10 5.12 -4.67
N SER A 178 -11.92 5.60 -5.60
CA SER A 178 -11.45 6.09 -6.91
C SER A 178 -10.58 7.33 -6.76
N GLU A 179 -10.84 8.16 -5.76
CA GLU A 179 -10.06 9.36 -5.46
C GLU A 179 -8.66 8.98 -4.96
N PHE A 180 -8.58 8.07 -3.98
CA PHE A 180 -7.31 7.55 -3.51
C PHE A 180 -6.52 6.88 -4.64
N ARG A 181 -7.19 6.06 -5.46
CA ARG A 181 -6.58 5.43 -6.64
C ARG A 181 -6.02 6.47 -7.62
N TYR A 182 -6.78 7.52 -7.90
CA TYR A 182 -6.33 8.60 -8.78
C TYR A 182 -5.07 9.28 -8.23
N GLU A 183 -5.05 9.62 -6.94
CA GLU A 183 -3.88 10.26 -6.32
C GLU A 183 -2.65 9.34 -6.32
N VAL A 184 -2.82 8.04 -6.03
CA VAL A 184 -1.72 7.06 -6.12
C VAL A 184 -1.16 7.01 -7.55
N LEU A 185 -2.01 6.86 -8.57
CA LEU A 185 -1.58 6.77 -9.97
C LEU A 185 -0.93 8.07 -10.46
N LYS A 186 -1.48 9.22 -10.09
CA LYS A 186 -0.92 10.54 -10.39
C LYS A 186 0.49 10.70 -9.82
N ASN A 187 0.73 10.22 -8.61
CA ASN A 187 2.04 10.30 -7.96
C ASN A 187 3.05 9.29 -8.53
N LEU A 188 2.58 8.20 -9.13
CA LEU A 188 3.44 7.28 -9.89
C LEU A 188 3.77 7.80 -11.29
N GLN A 189 3.20 8.94 -11.71
CA GLN A 189 3.38 9.55 -13.05
C GLN A 189 3.13 8.58 -14.22
N ILE A 190 2.15 7.68 -14.06
CA ILE A 190 1.69 6.76 -15.10
C ILE A 190 0.52 7.41 -15.86
#